data_f3551335533aecf1998c81f611422593
#
_entry.id   f3551335533aecf1998c81f611422593
#
_cell.length_a   1.000
_cell.length_b   1.000
_cell.length_c   1.000
_cell.angle_alpha   90.00
_cell.angle_beta   90.00
_cell.angle_gamma   90.00
#
_symmetry.space_group_name_H-M   'P 1'
#
loop_
_entity.id
_entity.type
_entity.pdbx_description
1 polymer ?
#
loop_
_entity_poly.entity_id
_entity_poly.type
_entity_poly.pdbx_seq_one_letter_code
_entity_poly.pdbx_strand_id
1 'polypeptide(L)'
;GKKYTFKLREDAKWSNGDPVTAKDFVYAWQRAVNPDTAAKSGYIMLDVKNAEKINKRELSPDQLGVKAIDDYTFEVELDNPVPYFLDLTVYPLFFPLNEKYMKEQGEKFGLEANTTLYNGPFVLNEWKHEQSFQLKKNPSYWDQKEVKLEEVNFNVVKDTGAAVNLYNTSAIDRVGLSAELVDKYKGQQDFKTINDPTVFFLRFNQKNPALANKNIRKAISSAYDRDGIGEVILNNGSKGAYGLVPSDFVKGPDKQDFRKENGKLSKVDVKEAKKFWEAGKKELGKDKIELEFLNFDNEESKKIGEYVKGELEKNLPGLTVTIKMQPFAQKLKLEDSGQFDISFTGWGPDFPDAITFLDMFITDGSQNKMSYSNAQYDSLIKKAKQEGSDVKGRWNDLLKAEKILFEDAAIAPVFQRGRSILERETIKDVYIHKYGGELSFKWASVEK
;
A
#
# COMPACT_ATOMS: atom_id res chain seq x y z
N GLY A 1 -8.47 -19.98 -13.41
CA GLY A 1 -9.39 -20.97 -12.83
C GLY A 1 -10.01 -20.47 -11.54
N LYS A 2 -10.99 -21.24 -11.03
CA LYS A 2 -11.63 -20.95 -9.73
C LYS A 2 -11.12 -21.87 -8.61
N LYS A 3 -10.46 -22.96 -8.98
CA LYS A 3 -10.01 -23.97 -8.03
C LYS A 3 -8.50 -24.16 -8.15
N TYR A 4 -7.82 -24.11 -7.00
CA TYR A 4 -6.39 -24.28 -6.89
C TYR A 4 -6.09 -25.37 -5.87
N THR A 5 -5.14 -26.24 -6.19
CA THR A 5 -4.66 -27.29 -5.29
C THR A 5 -3.16 -27.10 -5.11
N PHE A 6 -2.75 -26.82 -3.89
CA PHE A 6 -1.35 -26.63 -3.53
C PHE A 6 -0.82 -27.91 -2.89
N LYS A 7 0.28 -28.42 -3.42
CA LYS A 7 1.08 -29.46 -2.77
C LYS A 7 2.13 -28.78 -1.91
N LEU A 8 1.99 -28.92 -0.62
CA LEU A 8 2.91 -28.36 0.34
C LEU A 8 4.15 -29.26 0.44
N ARG A 9 5.27 -28.66 0.81
CA ARG A 9 6.49 -29.43 1.12
C ARG A 9 6.35 -30.12 2.47
N GLU A 10 6.87 -31.33 2.55
CA GLU A 10 6.78 -32.19 3.75
C GLU A 10 7.89 -31.91 4.77
N ASP A 11 8.93 -31.17 4.35
CA ASP A 11 10.12 -30.84 5.15
C ASP A 11 10.06 -29.46 5.83
N ALA A 12 8.99 -28.67 5.58
CA ALA A 12 8.80 -27.39 6.23
C ALA A 12 8.42 -27.54 7.69
N LYS A 13 9.10 -26.79 8.56
CA LYS A 13 8.88 -26.83 10.01
C LYS A 13 8.72 -25.44 10.58
N TRP A 14 7.92 -25.34 11.61
CA TRP A 14 7.93 -24.21 12.52
C TRP A 14 9.21 -24.16 13.35
N SER A 15 9.56 -23.01 13.89
CA SER A 15 10.78 -22.83 14.70
C SER A 15 10.79 -23.64 16.01
N ASN A 16 9.64 -24.16 16.46
CA ASN A 16 9.52 -25.08 17.58
C ASN A 16 9.66 -26.58 17.18
N GLY A 17 9.86 -26.85 15.87
CA GLY A 17 10.01 -28.19 15.32
C GLY A 17 8.73 -28.86 14.81
N ASP A 18 7.55 -28.28 15.06
CA ASP A 18 6.28 -28.79 14.53
C ASP A 18 6.27 -28.72 13.00
N PRO A 19 5.63 -29.69 12.29
CA PRO A 19 5.47 -29.58 10.83
C PRO A 19 4.54 -28.43 10.45
N VAL A 20 4.81 -27.80 9.30
CA VAL A 20 3.86 -26.87 8.66
C VAL A 20 2.90 -27.69 7.81
N THR A 21 1.61 -27.57 8.07
CA THR A 21 0.58 -28.39 7.41
C THR A 21 -0.48 -27.54 6.71
N ALA A 22 -1.30 -28.19 5.88
CA ALA A 22 -2.45 -27.56 5.24
C ALA A 22 -3.47 -27.00 6.25
N LYS A 23 -3.54 -27.57 7.46
CA LYS A 23 -4.42 -27.08 8.54
C LYS A 23 -4.00 -25.70 9.03
N ASP A 24 -2.69 -25.39 9.04
CA ASP A 24 -2.18 -24.09 9.43
C ASP A 24 -2.63 -22.99 8.45
N PHE A 25 -2.73 -23.31 7.15
CA PHE A 25 -3.27 -22.41 6.15
C PHE A 25 -4.79 -22.24 6.28
N VAL A 26 -5.54 -23.33 6.47
CA VAL A 26 -7.00 -23.26 6.67
C VAL A 26 -7.32 -22.38 7.87
N TYR A 27 -6.65 -22.61 9.00
CA TYR A 27 -6.83 -21.83 10.21
C TYR A 27 -6.51 -20.35 10.00
N ALA A 28 -5.36 -20.05 9.38
CA ALA A 28 -4.93 -18.68 9.12
C ALA A 28 -5.95 -17.90 8.26
N TRP A 29 -6.44 -18.52 7.17
CA TRP A 29 -7.35 -17.85 6.24
C TRP A 29 -8.75 -17.69 6.81
N GLN A 30 -9.26 -18.69 7.52
CA GLN A 30 -10.55 -18.58 8.23
C GLN A 30 -10.52 -17.48 9.29
N ARG A 31 -9.39 -17.36 10.02
CA ARG A 31 -9.17 -16.28 10.98
C ARG A 31 -9.12 -14.92 10.31
N ALA A 32 -8.45 -14.80 9.16
CA ALA A 32 -8.28 -13.54 8.45
C ALA A 32 -9.60 -12.94 7.95
N VAL A 33 -10.56 -13.77 7.51
CA VAL A 33 -11.87 -13.32 7.03
C VAL A 33 -12.90 -13.17 8.16
N ASN A 34 -12.61 -13.72 9.34
CA ASN A 34 -13.51 -13.62 10.49
C ASN A 34 -13.63 -12.15 10.96
N PRO A 35 -14.85 -11.56 10.93
CA PRO A 35 -15.03 -10.17 11.36
C PRO A 35 -14.66 -9.92 12.82
N ASP A 36 -14.66 -10.94 13.68
CA ASP A 36 -14.25 -10.82 15.09
C ASP A 36 -12.73 -10.65 15.23
N THR A 37 -11.95 -11.10 14.25
CA THR A 37 -10.50 -10.83 14.18
C THR A 37 -10.20 -9.38 13.82
N ALA A 38 -11.12 -8.70 13.12
CA ALA A 38 -10.95 -7.33 12.64
C ALA A 38 -9.64 -7.10 11.87
N ALA A 39 -9.25 -8.08 11.03
CA ALA A 39 -8.03 -8.01 10.24
C ALA A 39 -8.11 -6.84 9.26
N LYS A 40 -7.23 -5.83 9.38
CA LYS A 40 -7.24 -4.61 8.56
C LYS A 40 -7.10 -4.90 7.06
N SER A 41 -6.37 -5.94 6.70
CA SER A 41 -6.14 -6.37 5.31
C SER A 41 -7.11 -7.48 4.86
N GLY A 42 -8.13 -7.83 5.64
CA GLY A 42 -9.09 -8.91 5.32
C GLY A 42 -9.78 -8.74 3.96
N TYR A 43 -9.93 -7.50 3.50
CA TYR A 43 -10.49 -7.19 2.17
C TYR A 43 -9.72 -7.83 0.99
N ILE A 44 -8.42 -8.11 1.14
CA ILE A 44 -7.59 -8.74 0.10
C ILE A 44 -8.02 -10.19 -0.16
N MET A 45 -8.66 -10.84 0.82
CA MET A 45 -9.07 -12.25 0.75
C MET A 45 -10.51 -12.44 0.19
N LEU A 46 -11.21 -11.36 -0.16
CA LEU A 46 -12.63 -11.41 -0.54
C LEU A 46 -12.90 -12.15 -1.87
N ASP A 47 -11.89 -12.43 -2.68
CA ASP A 47 -12.00 -13.27 -3.87
C ASP A 47 -12.14 -14.78 -3.54
N VAL A 48 -11.78 -15.19 -2.32
CA VAL A 48 -11.97 -16.58 -1.85
C VAL A 48 -13.44 -16.84 -1.62
N LYS A 49 -13.93 -17.98 -2.09
CA LYS A 49 -15.36 -18.36 -2.01
C LYS A 49 -15.89 -18.18 -0.60
N ASN A 50 -17.04 -17.54 -0.50
CA ASN A 50 -17.76 -17.21 0.74
C ASN A 50 -17.08 -16.14 1.62
N ALA A 51 -15.89 -15.65 1.32
CA ALA A 51 -15.17 -14.70 2.18
C ALA A 51 -15.97 -13.41 2.43
N GLU A 52 -16.61 -12.84 1.40
CA GLU A 52 -17.45 -11.65 1.53
C GLU A 52 -18.66 -11.89 2.46
N LYS A 53 -19.34 -13.04 2.33
CA LYS A 53 -20.50 -13.42 3.16
C LYS A 53 -20.09 -13.62 4.62
N ILE A 54 -18.93 -14.23 4.85
CA ILE A 54 -18.37 -14.41 6.19
C ILE A 54 -18.04 -13.03 6.80
N ASN A 55 -17.40 -12.15 6.05
CA ASN A 55 -17.07 -10.81 6.51
C ASN A 55 -18.32 -9.99 6.87
N LYS A 56 -19.43 -10.19 6.15
CA LYS A 56 -20.76 -9.62 6.44
C LYS A 56 -21.54 -10.36 7.53
N ARG A 57 -20.97 -11.40 8.17
CA ARG A 57 -21.63 -12.25 9.19
C ARG A 57 -22.83 -13.05 8.69
N GLU A 58 -22.92 -13.28 7.38
CA GLU A 58 -23.97 -14.10 6.75
C GLU A 58 -23.62 -15.60 6.82
N LEU A 59 -22.34 -15.94 6.91
CA LEU A 59 -21.81 -17.29 7.03
C LEU A 59 -20.75 -17.35 8.14
N SER A 60 -20.50 -18.56 8.67
CA SER A 60 -19.44 -18.82 9.65
C SER A 60 -18.07 -19.00 8.97
N PRO A 61 -16.93 -18.69 9.65
CA PRO A 61 -15.59 -18.79 9.06
C PRO A 61 -15.21 -20.18 8.51
N ASP A 62 -15.74 -21.25 9.07
CA ASP A 62 -15.51 -22.63 8.62
C ASP A 62 -16.11 -22.93 7.23
N GLN A 63 -17.00 -22.06 6.74
CA GLN A 63 -17.59 -22.15 5.40
C GLN A 63 -16.77 -21.45 4.31
N LEU A 64 -15.57 -20.92 4.68
CA LEU A 64 -14.63 -20.37 3.68
C LEU A 64 -14.22 -21.45 2.68
N GLY A 65 -14.08 -21.06 1.41
CA GLY A 65 -13.69 -21.95 0.30
C GLY A 65 -12.25 -22.46 0.39
N VAL A 66 -11.82 -22.94 1.56
CA VAL A 66 -10.49 -23.53 1.78
C VAL A 66 -10.59 -24.87 2.48
N LYS A 67 -9.71 -25.82 2.14
CA LYS A 67 -9.75 -27.16 2.72
C LYS A 67 -8.37 -27.79 2.78
N ALA A 68 -8.05 -28.44 3.91
CA ALA A 68 -6.98 -29.40 4.01
C ALA A 68 -7.52 -30.77 3.56
N ILE A 69 -7.06 -31.27 2.42
CA ILE A 69 -7.43 -32.60 1.90
C ILE A 69 -6.68 -33.67 2.67
N ASP A 70 -5.41 -33.43 2.93
CA ASP A 70 -4.50 -34.14 3.80
C ASP A 70 -3.53 -33.14 4.44
N ASP A 71 -2.54 -33.58 5.19
CA ASP A 71 -1.61 -32.68 5.89
C ASP A 71 -0.76 -31.84 4.94
N TYR A 72 -0.58 -32.25 3.67
CA TYR A 72 0.27 -31.56 2.69
C TYR A 72 -0.47 -31.20 1.39
N THR A 73 -1.78 -31.30 1.38
CA THR A 73 -2.61 -30.89 0.24
C THR A 73 -3.62 -29.85 0.68
N PHE A 74 -3.42 -28.60 0.24
CA PHE A 74 -4.27 -27.45 0.52
C PHE A 74 -5.07 -27.07 -0.73
N GLU A 75 -6.39 -27.01 -0.62
CA GLU A 75 -7.29 -26.67 -1.70
C GLU A 75 -7.98 -25.33 -1.44
N VAL A 76 -8.09 -24.49 -2.47
CA VAL A 76 -8.73 -23.19 -2.43
C VAL A 76 -9.73 -23.09 -3.58
N GLU A 77 -10.92 -22.60 -3.29
CA GLU A 77 -11.94 -22.26 -4.27
C GLU A 77 -12.22 -20.74 -4.23
N LEU A 78 -12.31 -20.12 -5.41
CA LEU A 78 -12.62 -18.69 -5.59
C LEU A 78 -14.06 -18.51 -6.06
N ASP A 79 -14.69 -17.38 -5.72
CA ASP A 79 -16.00 -17.02 -6.24
C ASP A 79 -15.94 -16.74 -7.76
N ASN A 80 -14.87 -16.06 -8.21
CA ASN A 80 -14.62 -15.79 -9.62
C ASN A 80 -13.15 -16.10 -9.98
N PRO A 81 -12.84 -16.41 -11.26
CA PRO A 81 -11.45 -16.53 -11.67
C PRO A 81 -10.81 -15.15 -11.70
N VAL A 82 -9.77 -14.95 -10.90
CA VAL A 82 -8.97 -13.71 -10.88
C VAL A 82 -7.55 -14.00 -11.32
N PRO A 83 -6.96 -13.19 -12.22
CA PRO A 83 -5.65 -13.49 -12.80
C PRO A 83 -4.49 -13.32 -11.81
N TYR A 84 -4.69 -12.56 -10.74
CA TYR A 84 -3.68 -12.20 -9.75
C TYR A 84 -3.71 -13.08 -8.48
N PHE A 85 -4.54 -14.13 -8.42
CA PHE A 85 -4.72 -14.92 -7.18
C PHE A 85 -3.42 -15.49 -6.63
N LEU A 86 -2.55 -16.03 -7.49
CA LEU A 86 -1.26 -16.57 -7.04
C LEU A 86 -0.34 -15.48 -6.49
N ASP A 87 -0.39 -14.28 -7.05
CA ASP A 87 0.38 -13.15 -6.54
C ASP A 87 -0.13 -12.66 -5.16
N LEU A 88 -1.42 -12.84 -4.86
CA LEU A 88 -1.96 -12.57 -3.53
C LEU A 88 -1.32 -13.45 -2.45
N THR A 89 -0.95 -14.69 -2.79
CA THR A 89 -0.43 -15.66 -1.80
C THR A 89 0.93 -15.28 -1.21
N VAL A 90 1.64 -14.29 -1.79
CA VAL A 90 2.89 -13.75 -1.22
C VAL A 90 2.62 -12.66 -0.18
N TYR A 91 1.38 -12.20 -0.04
CA TYR A 91 1.02 -11.22 0.97
C TYR A 91 0.92 -11.90 2.36
N PRO A 92 1.46 -11.30 3.42
CA PRO A 92 1.55 -11.94 4.74
C PRO A 92 0.23 -12.48 5.32
N LEU A 93 -0.91 -11.89 4.94
CA LEU A 93 -2.23 -12.37 5.36
C LEU A 93 -2.52 -13.83 4.95
N PHE A 94 -1.90 -14.29 3.86
CA PHE A 94 -2.05 -15.64 3.33
C PHE A 94 -1.07 -16.66 3.92
N PHE A 95 -0.14 -16.21 4.78
CA PHE A 95 0.83 -17.11 5.40
C PHE A 95 0.16 -18.01 6.45
N PRO A 96 0.69 -19.22 6.67
CA PRO A 96 0.13 -20.15 7.65
C PRO A 96 0.30 -19.63 9.08
N LEU A 97 -0.57 -20.06 9.98
CA LEU A 97 -0.49 -19.81 11.42
C LEU A 97 -0.66 -21.13 12.16
N ASN A 98 0.21 -21.42 13.12
CA ASN A 98 0.07 -22.59 13.98
C ASN A 98 -1.05 -22.34 15.00
N GLU A 99 -2.18 -23.03 14.82
CA GLU A 99 -3.38 -22.84 15.63
C GLU A 99 -3.12 -23.12 17.13
N LYS A 100 -2.40 -24.20 17.43
CA LYS A 100 -2.08 -24.59 18.81
C LYS A 100 -1.30 -23.46 19.49
N TYR A 101 -0.22 -23.02 18.87
CA TYR A 101 0.63 -21.96 19.42
C TYR A 101 -0.13 -20.64 19.56
N MET A 102 -0.94 -20.27 18.56
CA MET A 102 -1.78 -19.06 18.64
C MET A 102 -2.74 -19.11 19.83
N LYS A 103 -3.39 -20.25 20.08
CA LYS A 103 -4.31 -20.42 21.22
C LYS A 103 -3.57 -20.37 22.56
N GLU A 104 -2.36 -20.93 22.63
CA GLU A 104 -1.50 -20.88 23.82
C GLU A 104 -1.05 -19.46 24.15
N GLN A 105 -0.71 -18.65 23.14
CA GLN A 105 -0.28 -17.27 23.34
C GLN A 105 -1.46 -16.31 23.57
N GLY A 106 -2.63 -16.58 23.00
CA GLY A 106 -3.81 -15.73 23.09
C GLY A 106 -3.52 -14.30 22.62
N GLU A 107 -3.88 -13.32 23.43
CA GLU A 107 -3.68 -11.90 23.13
C GLU A 107 -2.21 -11.46 23.04
N LYS A 108 -1.29 -12.26 23.56
CA LYS A 108 0.14 -11.98 23.51
C LYS A 108 0.78 -12.32 22.17
N PHE A 109 0.09 -13.10 21.32
CA PHE A 109 0.65 -13.51 20.04
C PHE A 109 1.11 -12.31 19.20
N GLY A 110 2.37 -12.34 18.75
CA GLY A 110 2.95 -11.32 17.89
C GLY A 110 3.32 -10.00 18.56
N LEU A 111 3.19 -9.88 19.89
CA LEU A 111 3.56 -8.66 20.62
C LEU A 111 5.04 -8.61 20.99
N GLU A 112 5.70 -9.76 21.08
CA GLU A 112 7.10 -9.91 21.43
C GLU A 112 7.78 -10.98 20.56
N ALA A 113 9.10 -10.97 20.51
CA ALA A 113 9.88 -11.93 19.72
C ALA A 113 9.60 -13.40 20.14
N ASN A 114 9.42 -13.64 21.43
CA ASN A 114 9.15 -14.97 21.99
C ASN A 114 7.67 -15.37 22.01
N THR A 115 6.76 -14.50 21.54
CA THR A 115 5.33 -14.79 21.41
C THR A 115 4.89 -15.02 19.96
N THR A 116 5.86 -15.24 19.07
CA THR A 116 5.64 -15.52 17.66
C THR A 116 6.34 -16.81 17.26
N LEU A 117 5.76 -17.56 16.35
CA LEU A 117 6.33 -18.76 15.78
C LEU A 117 6.69 -18.52 14.31
N TYR A 118 7.83 -19.03 13.87
CA TYR A 118 8.43 -18.71 12.59
C TYR A 118 8.62 -19.97 11.74
N ASN A 119 8.43 -19.85 10.43
CA ASN A 119 8.74 -20.91 9.45
C ASN A 119 9.53 -20.38 8.24
N GLY A 120 9.97 -19.11 8.29
CA GLY A 120 10.78 -18.45 7.28
C GLY A 120 12.29 -18.60 7.51
N PRO A 121 13.12 -17.97 6.64
CA PRO A 121 14.58 -18.06 6.70
C PRO A 121 15.21 -17.46 7.96
N PHE A 122 14.50 -16.55 8.63
CA PHE A 122 14.93 -15.90 9.86
C PHE A 122 13.86 -15.98 10.94
N VAL A 123 14.29 -15.84 12.20
CA VAL A 123 13.45 -15.65 13.38
C VAL A 123 13.75 -14.27 13.97
N LEU A 124 12.74 -13.61 14.53
CA LEU A 124 12.94 -12.40 15.31
C LEU A 124 13.53 -12.81 16.67
N ASN A 125 14.82 -12.54 16.86
CA ASN A 125 15.55 -12.96 18.05
C ASN A 125 15.42 -11.98 19.21
N GLU A 126 15.46 -10.69 18.91
CA GLU A 126 15.33 -9.60 19.88
C GLU A 126 14.46 -8.49 19.28
N TRP A 127 13.63 -7.89 20.12
CA TRP A 127 12.87 -6.70 19.79
C TRP A 127 12.85 -5.72 20.95
N LYS A 128 13.59 -4.64 20.81
CA LYS A 128 13.57 -3.49 21.71
C LYS A 128 12.68 -2.43 21.06
N HIS A 129 11.44 -2.38 21.52
CA HIS A 129 10.42 -1.49 20.94
C HIS A 129 10.95 -0.06 20.80
N GLU A 130 10.70 0.57 19.63
CA GLU A 130 11.15 1.90 19.23
C GLU A 130 12.68 2.13 19.17
N GLN A 131 13.51 1.09 19.37
CA GLN A 131 14.96 1.20 19.38
C GLN A 131 15.62 0.33 18.31
N SER A 132 15.38 -0.98 18.36
CA SER A 132 16.05 -1.93 17.47
C SER A 132 15.34 -3.28 17.44
N PHE A 133 15.62 -4.06 16.40
CA PHE A 133 15.29 -5.47 16.38
C PHE A 133 16.35 -6.27 15.61
N GLN A 134 16.46 -7.54 15.95
CA GLN A 134 17.44 -8.45 15.36
C GLN A 134 16.75 -9.68 14.80
N LEU A 135 17.03 -10.00 13.56
CA LEU A 135 16.70 -11.26 12.93
C LEU A 135 17.92 -12.19 13.00
N LYS A 136 17.70 -13.46 13.36
CA LYS A 136 18.70 -14.52 13.28
C LYS A 136 18.27 -15.61 12.30
N LYS A 137 19.24 -16.23 11.65
CA LYS A 137 19.03 -17.37 10.77
C LYS A 137 18.23 -18.45 11.48
N ASN A 138 17.17 -18.93 10.83
CA ASN A 138 16.33 -19.99 11.37
C ASN A 138 16.93 -21.37 11.06
N PRO A 139 17.43 -22.12 12.04
CA PRO A 139 18.01 -23.46 11.81
C PRO A 139 16.97 -24.50 11.39
N SER A 140 15.69 -24.24 11.63
CA SER A 140 14.58 -25.13 11.24
C SER A 140 14.03 -24.81 9.84
N TYR A 141 14.56 -23.78 9.16
CA TYR A 141 14.10 -23.43 7.82
C TYR A 141 14.47 -24.49 6.79
N TRP A 142 13.52 -24.94 6.00
CA TRP A 142 13.71 -26.04 5.03
C TRP A 142 14.87 -25.80 4.06
N ASP A 143 15.13 -24.54 3.69
CA ASP A 143 16.18 -24.16 2.73
C ASP A 143 17.30 -23.35 3.41
N GLN A 144 17.62 -23.70 4.64
CA GLN A 144 18.61 -22.99 5.46
C GLN A 144 20.01 -22.91 4.84
N LYS A 145 20.35 -23.86 3.95
CA LYS A 145 21.66 -23.88 3.25
C LYS A 145 21.86 -22.71 2.31
N GLU A 146 20.77 -22.19 1.73
CA GLU A 146 20.78 -21.02 0.86
C GLU A 146 20.86 -19.69 1.63
N VAL A 147 20.58 -19.70 2.93
CA VAL A 147 20.63 -18.50 3.77
C VAL A 147 22.07 -18.26 4.22
N LYS A 148 22.69 -17.20 3.70
CA LYS A 148 24.11 -16.88 3.94
C LYS A 148 24.34 -16.00 5.15
N LEU A 149 23.39 -15.10 5.46
CA LEU A 149 23.47 -14.22 6.62
C LEU A 149 23.11 -14.97 7.89
N GLU A 150 23.93 -14.81 8.93
CA GLU A 150 23.65 -15.34 10.27
C GLU A 150 22.68 -14.44 11.04
N GLU A 151 22.80 -13.10 10.83
CA GLU A 151 21.92 -12.12 11.47
C GLU A 151 21.72 -10.87 10.62
N VAL A 152 20.59 -10.19 10.84
CA VAL A 152 20.27 -8.87 10.28
C VAL A 152 19.82 -7.97 11.43
N ASN A 153 20.52 -6.84 11.62
CA ASN A 153 20.25 -5.90 12.69
C ASN A 153 19.56 -4.65 12.15
N PHE A 154 18.48 -4.23 12.80
CA PHE A 154 17.75 -3.02 12.47
C PHE A 154 17.82 -2.02 13.62
N ASN A 155 18.18 -0.78 13.29
CA ASN A 155 18.14 0.35 14.22
C ASN A 155 17.00 1.30 13.84
N VAL A 156 16.19 1.68 14.81
CA VAL A 156 15.15 2.70 14.65
C VAL A 156 15.77 4.06 14.93
N VAL A 157 16.08 4.80 13.87
CA VAL A 157 16.71 6.13 13.99
C VAL A 157 15.78 7.16 13.39
N LYS A 158 15.27 8.08 14.22
CA LYS A 158 14.25 9.07 13.79
C LYS A 158 14.84 10.23 12.99
N ASP A 159 16.09 10.57 13.22
CA ASP A 159 16.81 11.63 12.51
C ASP A 159 17.65 11.05 11.37
N THR A 160 17.38 11.48 10.14
CA THR A 160 18.06 10.96 8.95
C THR A 160 19.54 11.34 8.93
N GLY A 161 19.92 12.52 9.44
CA GLY A 161 21.32 12.93 9.56
C GLY A 161 22.11 12.04 10.50
N ALA A 162 21.52 11.68 11.66
CA ALA A 162 22.10 10.73 12.59
C ALA A 162 22.24 9.33 11.97
N ALA A 163 21.21 8.86 11.22
CA ALA A 163 21.27 7.59 10.53
C ALA A 163 22.39 7.57 9.46
N VAL A 164 22.56 8.65 8.70
CA VAL A 164 23.63 8.78 7.71
C VAL A 164 25.02 8.83 8.38
N ASN A 165 25.13 9.40 9.58
CA ASN A 165 26.38 9.34 10.34
C ASN A 165 26.73 7.90 10.78
N LEU A 166 25.75 7.09 11.18
CA LEU A 166 25.97 5.67 11.45
C LEU A 166 26.45 4.93 10.19
N TYR A 167 25.90 5.26 9.03
CA TYR A 167 26.36 4.72 7.76
C TYR A 167 27.82 5.14 7.47
N ASN A 168 28.15 6.42 7.60
CA ASN A 168 29.50 6.93 7.32
C ASN A 168 30.58 6.33 8.26
N THR A 169 30.20 6.00 9.50
CA THR A 169 31.08 5.31 10.47
C THR A 169 31.06 3.79 10.35
N SER A 170 30.40 3.23 9.36
CA SER A 170 30.25 1.79 9.13
C SER A 170 29.54 1.03 10.27
N ALA A 171 28.69 1.72 11.04
CA ALA A 171 27.86 1.11 12.05
C ALA A 171 26.59 0.48 11.46
N ILE A 172 26.18 0.92 10.28
CA ILE A 172 25.10 0.31 9.48
C ILE A 172 25.49 0.26 8.00
N ASP A 173 24.90 -0.66 7.25
CA ASP A 173 25.23 -0.95 5.85
C ASP A 173 24.25 -0.35 4.85
N ARG A 174 23.08 0.07 5.32
CA ARG A 174 22.03 0.65 4.48
C ARG A 174 21.28 1.74 5.23
N VAL A 175 20.98 2.85 4.53
CA VAL A 175 20.24 3.99 5.09
C VAL A 175 19.43 4.70 4.01
N GLY A 176 18.23 5.18 4.36
CA GLY A 176 17.46 6.10 3.53
C GLY A 176 18.01 7.52 3.60
N LEU A 177 17.83 8.29 2.53
CA LEU A 177 18.21 9.70 2.45
C LEU A 177 16.99 10.61 2.46
N SER A 178 17.07 11.72 3.21
CA SER A 178 16.14 12.84 3.06
C SER A 178 16.53 13.72 1.86
N ALA A 179 15.60 14.53 1.37
CA ALA A 179 15.80 15.41 0.23
C ALA A 179 17.08 16.24 0.29
N GLU A 180 17.38 16.78 1.47
CA GLU A 180 18.54 17.66 1.72
C GLU A 180 19.90 16.94 1.58
N LEU A 181 19.89 15.62 1.75
CA LEU A 181 21.09 14.80 1.69
C LEU A 181 21.34 14.18 0.32
N VAL A 182 20.32 14.07 -0.54
CA VAL A 182 20.43 13.41 -1.83
C VAL A 182 21.52 14.01 -2.70
N ASP A 183 21.57 15.33 -2.86
CA ASP A 183 22.54 15.98 -3.74
C ASP A 183 24.00 15.78 -3.27
N LYS A 184 24.21 15.60 -1.98
CA LYS A 184 25.54 15.31 -1.41
C LYS A 184 26.06 13.93 -1.79
N TYR A 185 25.15 12.96 -1.93
CA TYR A 185 25.52 11.56 -2.17
C TYR A 185 25.24 11.09 -3.58
N LYS A 186 24.44 11.83 -4.36
CA LYS A 186 24.12 11.53 -5.75
C LYS A 186 25.41 11.40 -6.59
N GLY A 187 25.55 10.26 -7.26
CA GLY A 187 26.75 9.95 -8.04
C GLY A 187 27.83 9.18 -7.26
N GLN A 188 27.69 8.95 -5.96
CA GLN A 188 28.51 8.00 -5.25
C GLN A 188 28.12 6.57 -5.63
N GLN A 189 29.04 5.63 -5.50
CA GLN A 189 28.92 4.27 -5.97
C GLN A 189 27.84 3.46 -5.23
N ASP A 190 27.69 3.74 -3.95
CA ASP A 190 26.69 3.14 -3.06
C ASP A 190 25.34 3.87 -3.02
N PHE A 191 25.19 4.96 -3.80
CA PHE A 191 23.89 5.65 -3.95
C PHE A 191 22.96 4.89 -4.91
N LYS A 192 21.74 4.65 -4.48
CA LYS A 192 20.69 4.00 -5.28
C LYS A 192 19.38 4.76 -5.21
N THR A 193 18.66 4.82 -6.33
CA THR A 193 17.27 5.29 -6.36
C THR A 193 16.35 4.11 -6.61
N ILE A 194 15.32 3.96 -5.78
CA ILE A 194 14.33 2.90 -5.85
C ILE A 194 13.02 3.51 -6.37
N ASN A 195 12.49 2.96 -7.46
CA ASN A 195 11.17 3.30 -7.95
C ASN A 195 10.12 2.49 -7.18
N ASP A 196 9.31 3.18 -6.40
CA ASP A 196 8.29 2.58 -5.54
C ASP A 196 6.91 2.79 -6.19
N PRO A 197 6.08 1.75 -6.33
CA PRO A 197 4.77 1.89 -6.98
C PRO A 197 3.68 2.49 -6.07
N THR A 198 4.03 3.10 -4.96
CA THR A 198 3.08 3.83 -4.11
C THR A 198 2.73 5.19 -4.73
N VAL A 199 1.45 5.49 -4.84
CA VAL A 199 0.96 6.79 -5.27
C VAL A 199 0.31 7.53 -4.11
N PHE A 200 0.72 8.78 -3.89
CA PHE A 200 0.12 9.68 -2.92
C PHE A 200 -0.88 10.60 -3.62
N PHE A 201 -2.00 10.82 -2.97
CA PHE A 201 -3.10 11.63 -3.50
C PHE A 201 -3.90 12.31 -2.39
N LEU A 202 -4.70 13.30 -2.77
CA LEU A 202 -5.69 13.92 -1.89
C LEU A 202 -7.03 13.22 -2.04
N ARG A 203 -7.61 12.80 -0.93
CA ARG A 203 -9.01 12.36 -0.83
C ARG A 203 -9.90 13.55 -0.52
N PHE A 204 -11.04 13.64 -1.18
CA PHE A 204 -12.06 14.66 -0.96
C PHE A 204 -13.29 14.04 -0.30
N ASN A 205 -13.56 14.38 0.96
CA ASN A 205 -14.77 13.91 1.63
C ASN A 205 -16.00 14.58 1.01
N GLN A 206 -16.73 13.83 0.19
CA GLN A 206 -17.89 14.36 -0.54
C GLN A 206 -19.15 14.51 0.31
N LYS A 207 -19.09 14.19 1.62
CA LYS A 207 -20.10 14.64 2.60
C LYS A 207 -19.97 16.12 2.94
N ASN A 208 -18.78 16.71 2.76
CA ASN A 208 -18.62 18.15 2.87
C ASN A 208 -19.29 18.82 1.66
N PRO A 209 -20.25 19.76 1.86
CA PRO A 209 -20.99 20.39 0.76
C PRO A 209 -20.11 21.08 -0.30
N ALA A 210 -18.98 21.68 0.11
CA ALA A 210 -18.05 22.27 -0.83
C ALA A 210 -17.36 21.19 -1.68
N LEU A 211 -16.94 20.08 -1.06
CA LEU A 211 -16.26 18.99 -1.75
C LEU A 211 -17.22 18.02 -2.46
N ALA A 212 -18.53 18.06 -2.20
CA ALA A 212 -19.54 17.45 -3.05
C ALA A 212 -19.59 18.09 -4.44
N ASN A 213 -19.23 19.37 -4.55
CA ASN A 213 -19.21 20.10 -5.81
C ASN A 213 -18.00 19.69 -6.67
N LYS A 214 -18.26 19.14 -7.85
CA LYS A 214 -17.25 18.67 -8.81
C LYS A 214 -16.32 19.77 -9.28
N ASN A 215 -16.82 21.02 -9.46
CA ASN A 215 -16.00 22.14 -9.91
C ASN A 215 -14.99 22.55 -8.84
N ILE A 216 -15.36 22.52 -7.55
CA ILE A 216 -14.44 22.77 -6.43
C ILE A 216 -13.32 21.70 -6.41
N ARG A 217 -13.64 20.41 -6.57
CA ARG A 217 -12.62 19.35 -6.61
C ARG A 217 -11.70 19.48 -7.81
N LYS A 218 -12.23 19.83 -9.00
CA LYS A 218 -11.43 20.08 -10.20
C LYS A 218 -10.49 21.27 -10.01
N ALA A 219 -10.97 22.34 -9.39
CA ALA A 219 -10.16 23.50 -9.08
C ALA A 219 -8.97 23.12 -8.18
N ILE A 220 -9.24 22.46 -7.07
CA ILE A 220 -8.19 22.00 -6.15
C ILE A 220 -7.20 21.08 -6.87
N SER A 221 -7.69 20.10 -7.64
CA SER A 221 -6.84 19.15 -8.36
C SER A 221 -5.91 19.82 -9.40
N SER A 222 -6.25 20.98 -9.94
CA SER A 222 -5.47 21.63 -11.01
C SER A 222 -4.60 22.81 -10.52
N ALA A 223 -4.64 23.12 -9.21
CA ALA A 223 -4.10 24.38 -8.69
C ALA A 223 -2.70 24.30 -8.07
N TYR A 224 -2.07 23.12 -7.97
CA TYR A 224 -0.73 22.94 -7.39
C TYR A 224 0.21 22.17 -8.33
N ASP A 225 1.51 22.48 -8.26
CA ASP A 225 2.54 21.86 -9.08
C ASP A 225 3.01 20.53 -8.46
N ARG A 226 2.69 19.42 -9.15
CA ARG A 226 3.04 18.07 -8.74
C ARG A 226 4.48 17.70 -9.03
N ASP A 227 5.01 18.20 -10.15
CA ASP A 227 6.40 17.92 -10.55
C ASP A 227 7.35 18.61 -9.58
N GLY A 228 7.05 19.86 -9.16
CA GLY A 228 7.80 20.56 -8.12
C GLY A 228 7.80 19.81 -6.76
N ILE A 229 6.71 19.14 -6.39
CA ILE A 229 6.68 18.30 -5.19
C ILE A 229 7.66 17.12 -5.33
N GLY A 230 7.62 16.39 -6.44
CA GLY A 230 8.46 15.21 -6.65
C GLY A 230 9.94 15.56 -6.81
N GLU A 231 10.24 16.54 -7.68
CA GLU A 231 11.61 16.81 -8.12
C GLU A 231 12.36 17.77 -7.18
N VAL A 232 11.64 18.69 -6.51
CA VAL A 232 12.26 19.72 -5.67
C VAL A 232 12.06 19.46 -4.19
N ILE A 233 10.81 19.27 -3.74
CA ILE A 233 10.53 19.10 -2.31
C ILE A 233 11.02 17.75 -1.80
N LEU A 234 10.75 16.67 -2.57
CA LEU A 234 11.16 15.30 -2.20
C LEU A 234 12.57 14.97 -2.69
N ASN A 235 12.96 15.38 -3.87
CA ASN A 235 14.30 15.20 -4.46
C ASN A 235 14.89 13.77 -4.25
N ASN A 236 14.05 12.75 -4.10
CA ASN A 236 14.45 11.39 -3.74
C ASN A 236 14.11 10.34 -4.81
N GLY A 237 13.85 10.80 -6.05
CA GLY A 237 13.39 9.97 -7.15
C GLY A 237 11.88 9.91 -7.28
N SER A 238 11.12 10.57 -6.40
CA SER A 238 9.68 10.76 -6.55
C SER A 238 9.35 11.59 -7.79
N LYS A 239 8.18 11.35 -8.38
CA LYS A 239 7.73 12.04 -9.60
C LYS A 239 6.29 12.51 -9.43
N GLY A 240 5.95 13.65 -9.99
CA GLY A 240 4.56 14.12 -10.04
C GLY A 240 3.63 13.06 -10.62
N ALA A 241 2.50 12.79 -9.96
CA ALA A 241 1.51 11.81 -10.41
C ALA A 241 0.37 12.50 -11.17
N TYR A 242 -0.02 11.92 -12.29
CA TYR A 242 -1.10 12.41 -13.16
C TYR A 242 -2.19 11.36 -13.42
N GLY A 243 -2.14 10.28 -12.68
CA GLY A 243 -3.09 9.18 -12.62
C GLY A 243 -2.92 8.46 -11.29
N LEU A 244 -3.74 7.46 -11.03
CA LEU A 244 -3.71 6.69 -9.78
C LEU A 244 -2.86 5.42 -9.91
N VAL A 245 -3.04 4.66 -10.99
CA VAL A 245 -2.19 3.49 -11.24
C VAL A 245 -0.79 3.98 -11.63
N PRO A 246 0.27 3.60 -10.89
CA PRO A 246 1.62 4.14 -11.12
C PRO A 246 2.25 3.67 -12.43
N SER A 247 3.26 4.40 -12.88
CA SER A 247 4.11 3.99 -14.00
C SER A 247 5.04 2.84 -13.61
N ASP A 248 5.42 2.03 -14.60
CA ASP A 248 6.35 0.90 -14.45
C ASP A 248 5.89 -0.16 -13.42
N PHE A 249 4.57 -0.29 -13.26
CA PHE A 249 3.97 -1.22 -12.31
C PHE A 249 3.35 -2.44 -12.99
N VAL A 250 2.32 -2.25 -13.82
CA VAL A 250 1.63 -3.35 -14.50
C VAL A 250 1.58 -3.14 -16.00
N LYS A 251 1.62 -4.26 -16.74
CA LYS A 251 1.55 -4.29 -18.20
C LYS A 251 0.32 -5.02 -18.67
N GLY A 252 -0.34 -4.47 -19.67
CA GLY A 252 -1.49 -5.06 -20.34
C GLY A 252 -1.16 -6.25 -21.23
N PRO A 253 -2.18 -6.83 -21.88
CA PRO A 253 -2.03 -7.95 -22.81
C PRO A 253 -1.01 -7.68 -23.92
N ASP A 254 -0.96 -6.44 -24.40
CA ASP A 254 -0.02 -5.98 -25.44
C ASP A 254 1.35 -5.57 -24.88
N LYS A 255 1.67 -5.94 -23.63
CA LYS A 255 2.90 -5.59 -22.89
C LYS A 255 3.12 -4.10 -22.68
N GLN A 256 2.11 -3.27 -22.92
CA GLN A 256 2.15 -1.83 -22.67
C GLN A 256 1.90 -1.53 -21.20
N ASP A 257 2.65 -0.59 -20.64
CA ASP A 257 2.46 -0.10 -19.28
C ASP A 257 1.11 0.63 -19.14
N PHE A 258 0.37 0.37 -18.06
CA PHE A 258 -0.96 0.95 -17.82
C PHE A 258 -0.96 2.47 -17.87
N ARG A 259 0.01 3.10 -17.21
CA ARG A 259 0.11 4.57 -17.18
C ARG A 259 0.44 5.15 -18.55
N LYS A 260 1.31 4.46 -19.33
CA LYS A 260 1.64 4.90 -20.69
C LYS A 260 0.44 4.83 -21.63
N GLU A 261 -0.37 3.78 -21.50
CA GLU A 261 -1.58 3.60 -22.32
C GLU A 261 -2.69 4.58 -21.92
N ASN A 262 -2.94 4.75 -20.62
CA ASN A 262 -4.00 5.64 -20.15
C ASN A 262 -3.58 7.14 -20.15
N GLY A 263 -2.29 7.44 -20.23
CA GLY A 263 -1.75 8.80 -20.31
C GLY A 263 -1.90 9.59 -19.01
N LYS A 264 -1.79 10.92 -19.12
CA LYS A 264 -2.03 11.86 -18.03
C LYS A 264 -3.53 12.16 -17.95
N LEU A 265 -4.20 11.80 -16.86
CA LEU A 265 -5.64 12.00 -16.66
C LEU A 265 -5.98 13.27 -15.88
N SER A 266 -4.99 13.87 -15.24
CA SER A 266 -5.10 15.17 -14.58
C SER A 266 -4.03 16.10 -15.12
N LYS A 267 -4.22 17.40 -14.92
CA LYS A 267 -3.24 18.42 -15.33
C LYS A 267 -3.11 19.51 -14.28
N VAL A 268 -2.00 20.20 -14.31
CA VAL A 268 -1.79 21.45 -13.60
C VAL A 268 -2.13 22.58 -14.56
N ASP A 269 -3.16 23.35 -14.25
CA ASP A 269 -3.60 24.49 -15.05
C ASP A 269 -4.31 25.52 -14.17
N VAL A 270 -3.56 26.48 -13.66
CA VAL A 270 -4.06 27.48 -12.73
C VAL A 270 -5.17 28.37 -13.36
N LYS A 271 -5.13 28.61 -14.67
CA LYS A 271 -6.18 29.40 -15.34
C LYS A 271 -7.51 28.63 -15.36
N GLU A 272 -7.45 27.36 -15.67
CA GLU A 272 -8.62 26.49 -15.66
C GLU A 272 -9.11 26.23 -14.22
N ALA A 273 -8.19 26.04 -13.28
CA ALA A 273 -8.51 25.88 -11.85
C ALA A 273 -9.34 27.07 -11.33
N LYS A 274 -8.93 28.33 -11.68
CA LYS A 274 -9.68 29.53 -11.32
C LYS A 274 -11.08 29.56 -11.93
N LYS A 275 -11.26 29.10 -13.16
CA LYS A 275 -12.59 29.02 -13.80
C LYS A 275 -13.50 28.02 -13.05
N PHE A 276 -12.98 26.85 -12.75
CA PHE A 276 -13.73 25.87 -11.97
C PHE A 276 -14.04 26.38 -10.56
N TRP A 277 -13.09 27.06 -9.93
CA TRP A 277 -13.27 27.64 -8.60
C TRP A 277 -14.41 28.64 -8.55
N GLU A 278 -14.44 29.63 -9.47
CA GLU A 278 -15.50 30.60 -9.54
C GLU A 278 -16.86 30.00 -9.88
N ALA A 279 -16.89 28.99 -10.78
CA ALA A 279 -18.12 28.26 -11.08
C ALA A 279 -18.64 27.51 -9.83
N GLY A 280 -17.78 26.81 -9.12
CA GLY A 280 -18.14 26.07 -7.91
C GLY A 280 -18.62 26.99 -6.78
N LYS A 281 -17.95 28.12 -6.54
CA LYS A 281 -18.40 29.12 -5.55
C LYS A 281 -19.79 29.68 -5.91
N LYS A 282 -20.02 30.00 -7.17
CA LYS A 282 -21.32 30.45 -7.65
C LYS A 282 -22.42 29.41 -7.44
N GLU A 283 -22.16 28.14 -7.76
CA GLU A 283 -23.11 27.05 -7.55
C GLU A 283 -23.44 26.82 -6.08
N LEU A 284 -22.47 27.06 -5.18
CA LEU A 284 -22.63 26.95 -3.75
C LEU A 284 -23.21 28.19 -3.08
N GLY A 285 -23.25 29.33 -3.78
CA GLY A 285 -23.61 30.62 -3.20
C GLY A 285 -22.64 31.09 -2.11
N LYS A 286 -21.33 30.79 -2.25
CA LYS A 286 -20.29 31.09 -1.27
C LYS A 286 -19.14 31.88 -1.89
N ASP A 287 -18.70 32.95 -1.24
CA ASP A 287 -17.50 33.69 -1.63
C ASP A 287 -16.23 33.14 -0.97
N LYS A 288 -16.37 32.53 0.20
CA LYS A 288 -15.28 31.94 0.99
C LYS A 288 -15.57 30.49 1.30
N ILE A 289 -14.52 29.67 1.26
CA ILE A 289 -14.55 28.25 1.59
C ILE A 289 -13.39 27.96 2.52
N GLU A 290 -13.69 27.30 3.64
CA GLU A 290 -12.70 26.84 4.62
C GLU A 290 -12.69 25.32 4.61
N LEU A 291 -11.48 24.73 4.54
CA LEU A 291 -11.30 23.28 4.49
C LEU A 291 -10.21 22.82 5.46
N GLU A 292 -10.46 21.74 6.20
CA GLU A 292 -9.45 21.05 6.99
C GLU A 292 -8.66 20.08 6.08
N PHE A 293 -7.34 20.15 6.16
CA PHE A 293 -6.42 19.26 5.45
C PHE A 293 -5.75 18.31 6.45
N LEU A 294 -6.26 17.09 6.55
CA LEU A 294 -5.73 16.02 7.39
C LEU A 294 -4.45 15.46 6.78
N ASN A 295 -3.37 15.47 7.56
CA ASN A 295 -2.04 15.11 7.10
C ASN A 295 -1.31 14.22 8.14
N PHE A 296 -0.21 13.58 7.73
CA PHE A 296 0.69 12.85 8.64
C PHE A 296 1.59 13.81 9.42
N ASP A 297 2.01 13.43 10.62
CA ASP A 297 2.83 14.23 11.54
C ASP A 297 4.36 14.08 11.33
N ASN A 298 4.78 13.60 10.16
CA ASN A 298 6.20 13.56 9.80
C ASN A 298 6.63 14.81 9.00
N GLU A 299 7.93 15.04 8.97
CA GLU A 299 8.54 16.24 8.36
C GLU A 299 8.25 16.34 6.85
N GLU A 300 8.37 15.25 6.11
CA GLU A 300 8.12 15.20 4.67
C GLU A 300 6.67 15.61 4.36
N SER A 301 5.71 14.99 5.04
CA SER A 301 4.29 15.31 4.85
C SER A 301 3.95 16.74 5.27
N LYS A 302 4.63 17.28 6.29
CA LYS A 302 4.47 18.68 6.69
C LYS A 302 4.88 19.61 5.56
N LYS A 303 6.07 19.42 4.98
CA LYS A 303 6.57 20.23 3.84
C LYS A 303 5.60 20.17 2.65
N ILE A 304 5.13 18.97 2.29
CA ILE A 304 4.14 18.79 1.21
C ILE A 304 2.84 19.52 1.54
N GLY A 305 2.33 19.35 2.76
CA GLY A 305 1.07 19.99 3.19
C GLY A 305 1.14 21.50 3.16
N GLU A 306 2.22 22.10 3.66
CA GLU A 306 2.44 23.55 3.63
C GLU A 306 2.57 24.07 2.19
N TYR A 307 3.26 23.35 1.32
CA TYR A 307 3.37 23.70 -0.09
C TYR A 307 2.00 23.66 -0.80
N VAL A 308 1.27 22.54 -0.67
CA VAL A 308 -0.05 22.39 -1.27
C VAL A 308 -1.01 23.46 -0.77
N LYS A 309 -1.06 23.71 0.55
CA LYS A 309 -1.85 24.80 1.14
C LYS A 309 -1.49 26.15 0.51
N GLY A 310 -0.20 26.48 0.45
CA GLY A 310 0.25 27.75 -0.11
C GLY A 310 -0.16 27.94 -1.57
N GLU A 311 0.01 26.92 -2.42
CA GLU A 311 -0.41 26.97 -3.83
C GLU A 311 -1.94 27.05 -3.98
N LEU A 312 -2.70 26.32 -3.16
CA LEU A 312 -4.16 26.36 -3.19
C LEU A 312 -4.69 27.75 -2.79
N GLU A 313 -4.24 28.31 -1.68
CA GLU A 313 -4.68 29.62 -1.20
C GLU A 313 -4.27 30.78 -2.14
N LYS A 314 -3.08 30.68 -2.74
CA LYS A 314 -2.60 31.64 -3.75
C LYS A 314 -3.43 31.59 -5.05
N ASN A 315 -3.78 30.39 -5.50
CA ASN A 315 -4.39 30.18 -6.82
C ASN A 315 -5.93 30.17 -6.79
N LEU A 316 -6.56 29.95 -5.63
CA LEU A 316 -8.01 29.84 -5.44
C LEU A 316 -8.51 30.91 -4.44
N PRO A 317 -8.79 32.14 -4.91
CA PRO A 317 -9.15 33.25 -4.02
C PRO A 317 -10.37 32.96 -3.16
N GLY A 318 -10.25 33.21 -1.83
CA GLY A 318 -11.30 32.94 -0.86
C GLY A 318 -11.27 31.54 -0.27
N LEU A 319 -10.29 30.70 -0.65
CA LEU A 319 -10.00 29.43 0.03
C LEU A 319 -9.12 29.69 1.26
N THR A 320 -9.45 29.06 2.37
CA THR A 320 -8.59 28.93 3.55
C THR A 320 -8.41 27.45 3.86
N VAL A 321 -7.18 27.00 4.03
CA VAL A 321 -6.84 25.61 4.35
C VAL A 321 -6.19 25.55 5.74
N THR A 322 -6.73 24.74 6.61
CA THR A 322 -6.17 24.48 7.95
C THR A 322 -5.57 23.08 7.98
N ILE A 323 -4.24 22.98 8.16
CA ILE A 323 -3.56 21.69 8.21
C ILE A 323 -3.74 21.09 9.61
N LYS A 324 -4.19 19.83 9.65
CA LYS A 324 -4.32 19.01 10.86
C LYS A 324 -3.36 17.83 10.78
N MET A 325 -2.25 17.94 11.51
CA MET A 325 -1.24 16.88 11.59
C MET A 325 -1.67 15.82 12.60
N GLN A 326 -1.52 14.53 12.22
CA GLN A 326 -1.88 13.41 13.09
C GLN A 326 -0.89 12.23 12.94
N PRO A 327 -0.59 11.51 14.04
CA PRO A 327 0.09 10.22 13.97
C PRO A 327 -0.68 9.25 13.08
N PHE A 328 0.04 8.35 12.38
CA PHE A 328 -0.53 7.44 11.38
C PHE A 328 -1.80 6.72 11.85
N ALA A 329 -1.76 6.07 13.03
CA ALA A 329 -2.90 5.32 13.55
C ALA A 329 -4.12 6.22 13.84
N GLN A 330 -3.90 7.43 14.35
CA GLN A 330 -4.97 8.38 14.63
C GLN A 330 -5.56 8.96 13.34
N LYS A 331 -4.70 9.23 12.35
CA LYS A 331 -5.13 9.69 11.03
C LYS A 331 -6.06 8.67 10.36
N LEU A 332 -5.71 7.38 10.39
CA LEU A 332 -6.57 6.32 9.86
C LEU A 332 -7.94 6.27 10.54
N LYS A 333 -7.99 6.42 11.88
CA LYS A 333 -9.26 6.47 12.62
C LYS A 333 -10.15 7.66 12.20
N LEU A 334 -9.55 8.83 11.95
CA LEU A 334 -10.27 9.99 11.45
C LEU A 334 -10.79 9.78 10.02
N GLU A 335 -10.00 9.14 9.14
CA GLU A 335 -10.46 8.75 7.81
C GLU A 335 -11.61 7.75 7.88
N ASP A 336 -11.49 6.69 8.71
CA ASP A 336 -12.53 5.66 8.89
C ASP A 336 -13.85 6.24 9.40
N SER A 337 -13.78 7.26 10.25
CA SER A 337 -14.96 7.96 10.80
C SER A 337 -15.46 9.12 9.92
N GLY A 338 -14.78 9.41 8.79
CA GLY A 338 -15.12 10.53 7.90
C GLY A 338 -14.90 11.92 8.52
N GLN A 339 -14.02 12.04 9.51
CA GLN A 339 -13.71 13.29 10.22
C GLN A 339 -12.53 14.02 9.55
N PHE A 340 -12.72 14.42 8.31
CA PHE A 340 -11.79 15.24 7.51
C PHE A 340 -12.54 15.88 6.35
N ASP A 341 -11.99 16.94 5.79
CA ASP A 341 -12.45 17.50 4.51
C ASP A 341 -11.55 16.99 3.38
N ILE A 342 -10.27 17.34 3.39
CA ILE A 342 -9.25 16.81 2.50
C ILE A 342 -8.31 15.92 3.32
N SER A 343 -7.94 14.74 2.83
CA SER A 343 -6.91 13.92 3.45
C SER A 343 -5.80 13.59 2.47
N PHE A 344 -4.55 13.86 2.86
CA PHE A 344 -3.35 13.40 2.16
C PHE A 344 -3.09 11.95 2.51
N THR A 345 -3.09 11.07 1.52
CA THR A 345 -2.93 9.62 1.73
C THR A 345 -2.10 8.99 0.63
N GLY A 346 -1.55 7.83 0.90
CA GLY A 346 -0.81 7.03 -0.07
C GLY A 346 -1.38 5.63 -0.19
N TRP A 347 -1.24 5.03 -1.36
CA TRP A 347 -1.57 3.64 -1.59
C TRP A 347 -0.43 2.93 -2.33
N GLY A 348 0.12 1.90 -1.70
CA GLY A 348 1.02 0.94 -2.34
C GLY A 348 0.23 -0.29 -2.78
N PRO A 349 0.62 -0.97 -3.85
CA PRO A 349 -0.13 -2.12 -4.34
C PRO A 349 -0.01 -3.32 -3.39
N ASP A 350 -1.10 -4.04 -3.21
CA ASP A 350 -1.11 -5.30 -2.47
C ASP A 350 -0.68 -6.48 -3.37
N PHE A 351 -0.92 -6.36 -4.69
CA PHE A 351 -0.59 -7.36 -5.71
C PHE A 351 -0.40 -6.68 -7.08
N PRO A 352 0.25 -7.34 -8.07
CA PRO A 352 0.63 -6.71 -9.34
C PRO A 352 -0.51 -6.64 -10.36
N ASP A 353 -1.59 -5.93 -10.01
CA ASP A 353 -2.72 -5.68 -10.88
C ASP A 353 -3.25 -4.25 -10.67
N ALA A 354 -3.75 -3.59 -11.73
CA ALA A 354 -4.28 -2.24 -11.65
C ALA A 354 -5.49 -2.13 -10.70
N ILE A 355 -6.23 -3.23 -10.52
CA ILE A 355 -7.43 -3.25 -9.69
C ILE A 355 -7.14 -2.99 -8.21
N THR A 356 -5.90 -3.28 -7.72
CA THR A 356 -5.50 -2.95 -6.34
C THR A 356 -5.59 -1.46 -6.02
N PHE A 357 -5.49 -0.61 -7.04
CA PHE A 357 -5.67 0.84 -6.94
C PHE A 357 -7.12 1.25 -7.19
N LEU A 358 -7.81 0.56 -8.08
CA LEU A 358 -9.11 1.03 -8.59
C LEU A 358 -10.29 0.52 -7.78
N ASP A 359 -10.23 -0.63 -7.13
CA ASP A 359 -11.35 -1.12 -6.33
C ASP A 359 -11.56 -0.38 -4.99
N MET A 360 -10.61 0.46 -4.59
CA MET A 360 -10.72 1.31 -3.40
C MET A 360 -11.88 2.30 -3.42
N PHE A 361 -12.42 2.63 -4.60
CA PHE A 361 -13.38 3.73 -4.77
C PHE A 361 -14.78 3.26 -5.15
N ILE A 362 -15.05 1.96 -5.09
CA ILE A 362 -16.41 1.44 -5.29
C ILE A 362 -17.35 1.99 -4.22
N THR A 363 -18.60 2.23 -4.59
CA THR A 363 -19.63 2.71 -3.67
C THR A 363 -19.75 1.76 -2.48
N ASP A 364 -19.78 2.31 -1.27
CA ASP A 364 -19.83 1.58 0.01
C ASP A 364 -18.70 0.57 0.25
N GLY A 365 -17.63 0.62 -0.55
CA GLY A 365 -16.44 -0.19 -0.36
C GLY A 365 -15.68 0.20 0.92
N SER A 366 -15.07 -0.78 1.58
CA SER A 366 -14.37 -0.57 2.87
C SER A 366 -13.22 0.44 2.79
N GLN A 367 -12.63 0.64 1.62
CA GLN A 367 -11.54 1.60 1.37
C GLN A 367 -12.04 2.96 0.87
N ASN A 368 -13.32 3.07 0.49
CA ASN A 368 -13.93 4.33 0.07
C ASN A 368 -14.29 5.20 1.29
N LYS A 369 -13.29 5.87 1.85
CA LYS A 369 -13.44 6.74 3.04
C LYS A 369 -14.01 8.13 2.73
N MET A 370 -14.32 8.41 1.46
CA MET A 370 -14.67 9.75 0.99
C MET A 370 -16.10 9.87 0.45
N SER A 371 -16.90 8.82 0.57
CA SER A 371 -18.30 8.78 0.10
C SER A 371 -18.46 9.10 -1.39
N TYR A 372 -17.49 8.74 -2.20
CA TYR A 372 -17.60 8.78 -3.66
C TYR A 372 -18.58 7.70 -4.11
N SER A 373 -19.42 8.01 -5.08
CA SER A 373 -20.36 7.06 -5.69
C SER A 373 -20.55 7.35 -7.16
N ASN A 374 -20.33 6.35 -8.00
CA ASN A 374 -20.58 6.41 -9.44
C ASN A 374 -20.94 5.02 -9.97
N ALA A 375 -22.20 4.84 -10.36
CA ALA A 375 -22.72 3.54 -10.81
C ALA A 375 -21.99 2.97 -12.03
N GLN A 376 -21.49 3.83 -12.94
CA GLN A 376 -20.73 3.39 -14.12
C GLN A 376 -19.34 2.89 -13.70
N TYR A 377 -18.68 3.58 -12.77
CA TYR A 377 -17.42 3.14 -12.16
C TYR A 377 -17.58 1.78 -11.50
N ASP A 378 -18.57 1.65 -10.62
CA ASP A 378 -18.85 0.41 -9.89
C ASP A 378 -19.12 -0.76 -10.85
N SER A 379 -19.87 -0.52 -11.91
CA SER A 379 -20.15 -1.53 -12.94
C SER A 379 -18.88 -2.02 -13.64
N LEU A 380 -17.95 -1.11 -14.00
CA LEU A 380 -16.68 -1.46 -14.64
C LEU A 380 -15.79 -2.27 -13.70
N ILE A 381 -15.65 -1.86 -12.43
CA ILE A 381 -14.86 -2.60 -11.44
C ILE A 381 -15.46 -3.98 -11.18
N LYS A 382 -16.78 -4.07 -10.98
CA LYS A 382 -17.47 -5.35 -10.78
C LYS A 382 -17.24 -6.29 -11.97
N LYS A 383 -17.38 -5.77 -13.19
CA LYS A 383 -17.14 -6.52 -14.42
C LYS A 383 -15.70 -7.00 -14.51
N ALA A 384 -14.72 -6.12 -14.23
CA ALA A 384 -13.30 -6.49 -14.21
C ALA A 384 -12.97 -7.59 -13.18
N LYS A 385 -13.69 -7.66 -12.06
CA LYS A 385 -13.56 -8.75 -11.07
C LYS A 385 -14.16 -10.07 -11.54
N GLN A 386 -15.17 -10.04 -12.42
CA GLN A 386 -15.87 -11.23 -12.90
C GLN A 386 -15.27 -11.83 -14.17
N GLU A 387 -14.60 -11.04 -14.99
CA GLU A 387 -14.11 -11.40 -16.32
C GLU A 387 -12.62 -11.77 -16.34
N GLY A 388 -12.14 -12.57 -15.38
CA GLY A 388 -10.73 -12.97 -15.31
C GLY A 388 -10.20 -13.74 -16.53
N SER A 389 -11.07 -14.29 -17.38
CA SER A 389 -10.70 -14.97 -18.63
C SER A 389 -10.62 -14.05 -19.86
N ASP A 390 -11.36 -12.93 -19.87
CA ASP A 390 -11.24 -11.90 -20.92
C ASP A 390 -10.22 -10.83 -20.49
N VAL A 391 -8.95 -11.16 -20.61
CA VAL A 391 -7.85 -10.29 -20.16
C VAL A 391 -7.88 -8.92 -20.84
N LYS A 392 -8.25 -8.87 -22.13
CA LYS A 392 -8.29 -7.62 -22.90
C LYS A 392 -9.51 -6.76 -22.55
N GLY A 393 -10.70 -7.37 -22.43
CA GLY A 393 -11.91 -6.67 -21.98
C GLY A 393 -11.74 -6.11 -20.58
N ARG A 394 -11.23 -6.93 -19.65
CA ARG A 394 -10.92 -6.54 -18.29
C ARG A 394 -9.96 -5.35 -18.23
N TRP A 395 -8.86 -5.39 -18.99
CA TRP A 395 -7.88 -4.30 -19.06
C TRP A 395 -8.52 -2.99 -19.52
N ASN A 396 -9.34 -3.04 -20.60
CA ASN A 396 -10.06 -1.88 -21.10
C ASN A 396 -11.06 -1.31 -20.08
N ASP A 397 -11.71 -2.16 -19.29
CA ASP A 397 -12.65 -1.71 -18.26
C ASP A 397 -11.92 -1.01 -17.11
N LEU A 398 -10.73 -1.47 -16.72
CA LEU A 398 -9.87 -0.79 -15.73
C LEU A 398 -9.36 0.56 -16.25
N LEU A 399 -8.94 0.66 -17.52
CA LEU A 399 -8.54 1.95 -18.12
C LEU A 399 -9.70 2.96 -18.11
N LYS A 400 -10.93 2.52 -18.45
CA LYS A 400 -12.13 3.37 -18.43
C LYS A 400 -12.51 3.78 -17.01
N ALA A 401 -12.43 2.85 -16.04
CA ALA A 401 -12.74 3.14 -14.65
C ALA A 401 -11.82 4.26 -14.11
N GLU A 402 -10.52 4.18 -14.38
CA GLU A 402 -9.62 5.25 -13.96
C GLU A 402 -9.97 6.59 -14.61
N LYS A 403 -10.35 6.61 -15.88
CA LYS A 403 -10.80 7.86 -16.55
C LYS A 403 -12.01 8.47 -15.86
N ILE A 404 -13.02 7.69 -15.51
CA ILE A 404 -14.20 8.17 -14.78
C ILE A 404 -13.80 8.78 -13.43
N LEU A 405 -12.93 8.12 -12.67
CA LEU A 405 -12.45 8.61 -11.38
C LEU A 405 -11.85 10.03 -11.50
N PHE A 406 -11.10 10.28 -12.57
CA PHE A 406 -10.46 11.57 -12.83
C PHE A 406 -11.41 12.58 -13.48
N GLU A 407 -12.31 12.18 -14.35
CA GLU A 407 -13.37 13.04 -14.89
C GLU A 407 -14.24 13.59 -13.77
N ASP A 408 -14.53 12.79 -12.75
CA ASP A 408 -15.26 13.19 -11.55
C ASP A 408 -14.41 13.98 -10.55
N ALA A 409 -13.11 14.08 -10.78
CA ALA A 409 -12.16 14.63 -9.83
C ALA A 409 -12.38 14.05 -8.42
N ALA A 410 -12.61 12.75 -8.34
CA ALA A 410 -12.89 12.08 -7.07
C ALA A 410 -11.69 12.18 -6.11
N ILE A 411 -10.48 12.15 -6.68
CA ILE A 411 -9.20 12.35 -6.00
C ILE A 411 -8.34 13.35 -6.76
N ALA A 412 -7.28 13.86 -6.10
CA ALA A 412 -6.22 14.62 -6.77
C ALA A 412 -4.87 13.94 -6.54
N PRO A 413 -4.21 13.37 -7.56
CA PRO A 413 -2.91 12.74 -7.41
C PRO A 413 -1.84 13.77 -7.07
N VAL A 414 -0.87 13.40 -6.28
CA VAL A 414 0.24 14.28 -5.86
C VAL A 414 1.55 13.79 -6.45
N PHE A 415 2.02 12.61 -6.04
CA PHE A 415 3.26 12.03 -6.57
C PHE A 415 3.26 10.49 -6.52
N GLN A 416 4.05 9.89 -7.40
CA GLN A 416 4.50 8.51 -7.28
C GLN A 416 5.81 8.51 -6.50
N ARG A 417 5.90 7.67 -5.47
CA ARG A 417 7.04 7.61 -4.56
C ARG A 417 8.30 7.10 -5.24
N GLY A 418 9.40 7.78 -4.99
CA GLY A 418 10.76 7.31 -5.14
C GLY A 418 11.45 7.29 -3.79
N ARG A 419 12.52 6.51 -3.67
CA ARG A 419 13.36 6.49 -2.47
C ARG A 419 14.83 6.51 -2.86
N SER A 420 15.61 7.41 -2.27
CA SER A 420 17.07 7.41 -2.39
C SER A 420 17.68 6.79 -1.14
N ILE A 421 18.63 5.89 -1.35
CA ILE A 421 19.31 5.16 -0.28
C ILE A 421 20.82 5.14 -0.52
N LEU A 422 21.57 4.96 0.55
CA LEU A 422 22.94 4.45 0.49
C LEU A 422 22.93 2.98 0.92
N GLU A 423 23.61 2.14 0.17
CA GLU A 423 23.76 0.72 0.47
C GLU A 423 25.17 0.28 0.07
N ARG A 424 25.92 -0.28 1.06
CA ARG A 424 27.28 -0.76 0.82
C ARG A 424 27.35 -1.69 -0.37
N GLU A 425 28.35 -1.51 -1.24
CA GLU A 425 28.57 -2.39 -2.39
C GLU A 425 28.84 -3.84 -1.99
N THR A 426 29.37 -4.06 -0.78
CA THR A 426 29.57 -5.39 -0.21
C THR A 426 28.28 -6.13 0.08
N ILE A 427 27.13 -5.43 0.19
CA ILE A 427 25.81 -6.02 0.39
C ILE A 427 25.28 -6.48 -0.97
N LYS A 428 24.96 -7.75 -1.09
CA LYS A 428 24.42 -8.37 -2.31
C LYS A 428 23.06 -9.02 -2.03
N ASP A 429 22.24 -9.07 -3.07
CA ASP A 429 21.00 -9.87 -3.15
C ASP A 429 19.97 -9.58 -2.05
N VAL A 430 19.90 -8.32 -1.60
CA VAL A 430 18.75 -7.82 -0.83
C VAL A 430 17.63 -7.51 -1.83
N TYR A 431 16.57 -8.29 -1.81
CA TYR A 431 15.43 -8.07 -2.70
C TYR A 431 14.47 -7.04 -2.13
N ILE A 432 14.14 -6.03 -2.95
CA ILE A 432 13.13 -5.01 -2.68
C ILE A 432 11.90 -5.36 -3.49
N HIS A 433 10.82 -5.68 -2.81
CA HIS A 433 9.57 -6.08 -3.47
C HIS A 433 8.71 -4.85 -3.78
N LYS A 434 7.99 -4.92 -4.89
CA LYS A 434 7.04 -3.88 -5.30
C LYS A 434 5.68 -4.02 -4.60
N TYR A 435 5.39 -5.19 -4.02
CA TYR A 435 4.17 -5.52 -3.29
C TYR A 435 4.43 -6.66 -2.29
N GLY A 436 3.52 -6.88 -1.35
CA GLY A 436 3.71 -7.86 -0.29
C GLY A 436 4.69 -7.39 0.80
N GLY A 437 5.66 -8.22 1.16
CA GLY A 437 6.73 -7.85 2.09
C GLY A 437 7.72 -6.88 1.43
N GLU A 438 8.23 -5.89 2.18
CA GLU A 438 9.09 -4.86 1.60
C GLU A 438 10.48 -5.38 1.20
N LEU A 439 11.11 -6.17 2.07
CA LEU A 439 12.47 -6.68 1.89
C LEU A 439 12.57 -8.17 2.11
N SER A 440 13.42 -8.83 1.32
CA SER A 440 13.78 -10.23 1.51
C SER A 440 15.29 -10.37 1.64
N PHE A 441 15.74 -11.07 2.68
CA PHE A 441 17.14 -11.31 3.00
C PHE A 441 17.55 -12.78 2.79
N LYS A 442 16.67 -13.64 2.29
CA LYS A 442 16.93 -15.08 2.12
C LYS A 442 18.26 -15.36 1.40
N TRP A 443 18.50 -14.63 0.31
CA TRP A 443 19.69 -14.80 -0.53
C TRP A 443 20.77 -13.75 -0.29
N ALA A 444 20.48 -12.79 0.61
CA ALA A 444 21.39 -11.69 0.88
C ALA A 444 22.73 -12.20 1.44
N SER A 445 23.81 -11.52 1.07
CA SER A 445 25.14 -11.82 1.54
C SER A 445 25.99 -10.57 1.69
N VAL A 446 27.06 -10.69 2.46
CA VAL A 446 28.13 -9.68 2.59
C VAL A 446 29.36 -10.23 1.91
N GLU A 447 29.82 -9.58 0.83
CA GLU A 447 31.09 -9.88 0.18
C GLU A 447 32.22 -9.13 0.90
N LYS A 448 33.37 -9.81 1.06
CA LYS A 448 34.56 -9.23 1.71
C LYS A 448 35.38 -8.41 0.74
#